data_f03bad7bfef46d0e36ac97494366ed27
#
_entry.id   f03bad7bfef46d0e36ac97494366ed27
#
_cell.length_a   1.000
_cell.length_b   1.000
_cell.length_c   1.000
_cell.angle_alpha   90.00
_cell.angle_beta   90.00
_cell.angle_gamma   90.00
#
_symmetry.space_group_name_H-M   'P 1'
#
loop_
_entity.id
_entity.type
_entity.pdbx_description
1 polymer ?
#
loop_
_entity_poly.entity_id
_entity_poly.type
_entity_poly.pdbx_seq_one_letter_code
_entity_poly.pdbx_strand_id
1 'polypeptide(L)'
;MKKIVTIILMVLATTIVGAQDLKHYKRIIKELSSAKYQGRGYAKDGANKAGKYLQREFEKAGVDEVTLQPFKLDINTFCSKMQMWADRKKLRAGVDFSMREYSPGVHGEFPVYHVDTLNYDAERMFADLAKPEYANCLVACEFWFTYKHRKDFSRLQKAGECPNAGLIYTWEAPIKFFKAYGEKVVDKPIIWVTPEAIEGVQRVKADVDNKFLKDYECFNVIAKVAGERHDSCYVFTAHYDHLGNLGKKVFYAGTNDNASGTAAIVTLAAYYAKHRPHYDMYFIAFSGEDANLRGSNYYVEHPIVPLNQIKYLFNIDMIGDNNPVQYCEVSDEGMGGYKLFEKINAEKHHFKALYRGDLAANSDHYPFATRHVPCIFLENEKGDAFQYYHTIFDTYKTVRFDSYEPVFRLVHDFIEKY
;
A
#
# COMPACT_ATOMS: atom_id res chain seq x y z
N MET A 1 -13.06 -18.78 48.41
CA MET A 1 -13.06 -17.32 48.13
C MET A 1 -11.75 -16.82 47.51
N LYS A 2 -10.54 -17.15 48.03
CA LYS A 2 -9.26 -16.68 47.45
C LYS A 2 -9.01 -17.10 45.99
N LYS A 3 -9.39 -18.32 45.54
CA LYS A 3 -9.20 -18.80 44.16
C LYS A 3 -10.11 -18.09 43.15
N ILE A 4 -11.33 -17.71 43.53
CA ILE A 4 -12.27 -17.01 42.67
C ILE A 4 -11.82 -15.55 42.48
N VAL A 5 -11.30 -14.90 43.51
CA VAL A 5 -10.74 -13.55 43.45
C VAL A 5 -9.52 -13.47 42.53
N THR A 6 -8.64 -14.50 42.55
CA THR A 6 -7.48 -14.56 41.66
C THR A 6 -7.86 -14.74 40.19
N ILE A 7 -8.86 -15.57 39.89
CA ILE A 7 -9.37 -15.76 38.51
C ILE A 7 -10.04 -14.49 37.99
N ILE A 8 -10.85 -13.78 38.79
CA ILE A 8 -11.49 -12.52 38.42
C ILE A 8 -10.44 -11.42 38.21
N LEU A 9 -9.38 -11.35 39.01
CA LEU A 9 -8.27 -10.41 38.82
C LEU A 9 -7.45 -10.71 37.56
N MET A 10 -7.21 -11.98 37.20
CA MET A 10 -6.55 -12.35 35.93
C MET A 10 -7.43 -12.03 34.72
N VAL A 11 -8.73 -12.29 34.75
CA VAL A 11 -9.66 -11.97 33.65
C VAL A 11 -9.82 -10.45 33.50
N LEU A 12 -9.87 -9.69 34.59
CA LEU A 12 -9.90 -8.22 34.55
C LEU A 12 -8.59 -7.63 34.05
N ALA A 13 -7.42 -8.20 34.42
CA ALA A 13 -6.11 -7.76 33.92
C ALA A 13 -5.99 -7.98 32.40
N THR A 14 -6.44 -9.14 31.89
CA THR A 14 -6.40 -9.42 30.44
C THR A 14 -7.35 -8.52 29.62
N THR A 15 -8.51 -8.17 30.13
CA THR A 15 -9.44 -7.26 29.45
C THR A 15 -8.96 -5.80 29.48
N ILE A 16 -8.27 -5.37 30.55
CA ILE A 16 -7.72 -4.02 30.64
C ILE A 16 -6.53 -3.86 29.68
N VAL A 17 -5.66 -4.85 29.56
CA VAL A 17 -4.52 -4.84 28.61
C VAL A 17 -5.02 -4.76 27.18
N GLY A 18 -5.96 -5.62 26.78
CA GLY A 18 -6.52 -5.59 25.43
C GLY A 18 -7.20 -4.25 25.05
N ALA A 19 -7.94 -3.63 25.97
CA ALA A 19 -8.59 -2.33 25.74
C ALA A 19 -7.57 -1.18 25.61
N GLN A 20 -6.45 -1.23 26.32
CA GLN A 20 -5.40 -0.23 26.24
C GLN A 20 -4.60 -0.35 24.94
N ASP A 21 -4.33 -1.55 24.48
CA ASP A 21 -3.62 -1.81 23.22
C ASP A 21 -4.47 -1.39 22.01
N LEU A 22 -5.77 -1.67 21.99
CA LEU A 22 -6.69 -1.20 20.95
C LEU A 22 -6.78 0.32 20.90
N LYS A 23 -6.72 1.00 22.04
CA LYS A 23 -6.69 2.48 22.09
C LYS A 23 -5.39 3.04 21.50
N HIS A 24 -4.26 2.40 21.81
CA HIS A 24 -2.96 2.76 21.26
C HIS A 24 -2.93 2.53 19.73
N TYR A 25 -3.38 1.36 19.28
CA TYR A 25 -3.53 1.01 17.88
C TYR A 25 -4.34 2.05 17.10
N LYS A 26 -5.57 2.36 17.55
CA LYS A 26 -6.45 3.37 16.93
C LYS A 26 -5.82 4.77 16.89
N ARG A 27 -5.06 5.15 17.92
CA ARG A 27 -4.37 6.44 17.97
C ARG A 27 -3.29 6.56 16.90
N ILE A 28 -2.48 5.51 16.69
CA ILE A 28 -1.44 5.50 15.66
C ILE A 28 -2.07 5.57 14.27
N ILE A 29 -3.09 4.78 13.99
CA ILE A 29 -3.81 4.81 12.70
C ILE A 29 -4.35 6.20 12.43
N LYS A 30 -5.07 6.81 13.40
CA LYS A 30 -5.63 8.15 13.25
C LYS A 30 -4.58 9.21 12.98
N GLU A 31 -3.42 9.11 13.61
CA GLU A 31 -2.30 10.02 13.38
C GLU A 31 -1.71 9.82 11.98
N LEU A 32 -1.35 8.58 11.59
CA LEU A 32 -0.74 8.27 10.29
C LEU A 32 -1.64 8.63 9.10
N SER A 33 -2.96 8.44 9.22
CA SER A 33 -3.93 8.78 8.18
C SER A 33 -4.33 10.26 8.16
N SER A 34 -3.75 11.10 9.03
CA SER A 34 -4.07 12.52 9.07
C SER A 34 -3.45 13.31 7.91
N ALA A 35 -4.05 14.48 7.60
CA ALA A 35 -3.55 15.40 6.59
C ALA A 35 -2.11 15.90 6.84
N LYS A 36 -1.59 15.79 8.06
CA LYS A 36 -0.23 16.13 8.44
C LYS A 36 0.82 15.42 7.62
N TYR A 37 0.57 14.14 7.29
CA TYR A 37 1.50 13.30 6.54
C TYR A 37 1.20 13.28 5.03
N GLN A 38 0.21 14.05 4.57
CA GLN A 38 -0.05 14.23 3.14
C GLN A 38 -0.15 12.90 2.37
N GLY A 39 -0.87 11.92 2.95
CA GLY A 39 -0.99 10.59 2.37
C GLY A 39 0.31 9.78 2.40
N ARG A 40 1.22 10.06 3.31
CA ARG A 40 2.50 9.37 3.50
C ARG A 40 3.31 9.16 2.22
N GLY A 41 3.04 9.98 1.20
CA GLY A 41 3.76 9.97 -0.06
C GLY A 41 5.06 10.79 -0.02
N TYR A 42 5.78 10.77 -1.11
CA TYR A 42 7.14 11.33 -1.20
C TYR A 42 7.13 12.84 -1.43
N ALA A 43 6.15 13.35 -2.16
CA ALA A 43 5.96 14.79 -2.27
C ALA A 43 5.65 15.41 -0.90
N LYS A 44 6.17 16.64 -0.66
CA LYS A 44 6.02 17.34 0.63
C LYS A 44 6.57 16.57 1.83
N ASP A 45 7.42 15.56 1.58
CA ASP A 45 8.12 14.79 2.61
C ASP A 45 7.16 14.02 3.57
N GLY A 46 6.03 13.57 3.05
CA GLY A 46 5.01 12.89 3.83
C GLY A 46 5.48 11.57 4.42
N ALA A 47 6.14 10.72 3.61
CA ALA A 47 6.72 9.45 4.03
C ALA A 47 7.75 9.63 5.15
N ASN A 48 8.76 10.49 4.96
CA ASN A 48 9.80 10.70 5.98
C ASN A 48 9.25 11.30 7.28
N LYS A 49 8.23 12.17 7.21
CA LYS A 49 7.53 12.66 8.42
C LYS A 49 6.84 11.53 9.17
N ALA A 50 6.19 10.60 8.45
CA ALA A 50 5.57 9.42 9.04
C ALA A 50 6.62 8.48 9.65
N GLY A 51 7.72 8.20 8.95
CA GLY A 51 8.83 7.42 9.47
C GLY A 51 9.45 8.02 10.74
N LYS A 52 9.65 9.34 10.79
CA LYS A 52 10.10 10.02 12.01
C LYS A 52 9.08 9.98 13.16
N TYR A 53 7.80 9.93 12.85
CA TYR A 53 6.77 9.68 13.86
C TYR A 53 6.87 8.26 14.39
N LEU A 54 7.01 7.25 13.53
CA LEU A 54 7.15 5.85 13.91
C LEU A 54 8.42 5.60 14.73
N GLN A 55 9.55 6.21 14.36
CA GLN A 55 10.76 6.16 15.17
C GLN A 55 10.45 6.53 16.64
N ARG A 56 9.78 7.68 16.85
CA ARG A 56 9.40 8.13 18.20
C ARG A 56 8.38 7.24 18.89
N GLU A 57 7.47 6.61 18.15
CA GLU A 57 6.49 5.69 18.73
C GLU A 57 7.17 4.39 19.20
N PHE A 58 8.13 3.85 18.46
CA PHE A 58 8.97 2.72 18.89
C PHE A 58 9.84 3.07 20.10
N GLU A 59 10.49 4.24 20.10
CA GLU A 59 11.25 4.72 21.25
C GLU A 59 10.38 4.83 22.52
N LYS A 60 9.16 5.39 22.40
CA LYS A 60 8.18 5.47 23.49
C LYS A 60 7.65 4.09 23.94
N ALA A 61 7.59 3.13 23.05
CA ALA A 61 7.21 1.76 23.38
C ALA A 61 8.21 1.08 24.30
N GLY A 62 9.45 1.60 24.41
CA GLY A 62 10.50 1.09 25.27
C GLY A 62 11.27 -0.07 24.66
N VAL A 63 11.35 -0.12 23.34
CA VAL A 63 12.19 -1.09 22.61
C VAL A 63 13.67 -0.83 22.89
N ASP A 64 14.52 -1.82 22.74
CA ASP A 64 15.94 -1.72 23.10
C ASP A 64 16.74 -0.87 22.11
N GLU A 65 16.36 -0.87 20.82
CA GLU A 65 17.05 -0.11 19.77
C GLU A 65 16.08 0.32 18.67
N VAL A 66 16.31 1.51 18.08
CA VAL A 66 15.65 1.95 16.86
C VAL A 66 16.67 2.47 15.85
N THR A 67 16.75 1.82 14.69
CA THR A 67 17.67 2.16 13.60
C THR A 67 16.89 2.67 12.40
N LEU A 68 17.43 3.69 11.73
CA LEU A 68 16.94 4.14 10.42
C LEU A 68 17.89 3.63 9.34
N GLN A 69 17.36 2.88 8.38
CA GLN A 69 18.11 2.37 7.24
C GLN A 69 17.80 3.22 6.01
N PRO A 70 18.68 4.16 5.62
CA PRO A 70 18.43 5.06 4.50
C PRO A 70 18.61 4.34 3.16
N PHE A 71 17.80 4.72 2.18
CA PHE A 71 17.95 4.33 0.78
C PHE A 71 17.37 5.42 -0.12
N LYS A 72 17.59 5.28 -1.45
CA LYS A 72 17.13 6.25 -2.44
C LYS A 72 16.21 5.60 -3.44
N LEU A 73 15.26 6.39 -3.95
CA LEU A 73 14.40 5.99 -5.05
C LEU A 73 14.11 7.19 -5.97
N ASP A 74 13.83 6.88 -7.23
CA ASP A 74 13.31 7.85 -8.18
C ASP A 74 11.78 7.73 -8.22
N ILE A 75 11.06 8.86 -8.23
CA ILE A 75 9.60 8.83 -8.20
C ILE A 75 8.98 10.05 -8.86
N ASN A 76 7.95 9.81 -9.67
CA ASN A 76 7.13 10.86 -10.24
C ASN A 76 5.93 11.17 -9.33
N THR A 77 5.58 12.44 -9.19
CA THR A 77 4.52 12.91 -8.28
C THR A 77 3.63 13.96 -8.92
N PHE A 78 2.38 14.08 -8.47
CA PHE A 78 1.37 15.03 -8.97
C PHE A 78 0.83 15.92 -7.84
N CYS A 79 1.70 16.62 -7.13
CA CYS A 79 1.36 17.34 -5.90
C CYS A 79 1.04 18.84 -6.07
N SER A 80 1.05 19.36 -7.31
CA SER A 80 0.84 20.78 -7.63
C SER A 80 -0.54 21.04 -8.24
N LYS A 81 -0.59 21.43 -9.50
CA LYS A 81 -1.86 21.59 -10.20
C LYS A 81 -2.40 20.21 -10.60
N MET A 82 -3.71 20.06 -10.46
CA MET A 82 -4.42 18.84 -10.84
C MET A 82 -5.85 19.22 -11.21
N GLN A 83 -6.02 19.80 -12.41
CA GLN A 83 -7.29 20.32 -12.90
C GLN A 83 -7.60 19.75 -14.29
N MET A 84 -8.84 19.30 -14.48
CA MET A 84 -9.32 18.77 -15.73
C MET A 84 -10.80 19.09 -15.94
N TRP A 85 -11.18 19.34 -17.18
CA TRP A 85 -12.55 19.52 -17.62
C TRP A 85 -12.82 18.64 -18.83
N ALA A 86 -13.95 17.95 -18.81
CA ALA A 86 -14.52 17.23 -19.93
C ALA A 86 -15.64 18.11 -20.52
N ASP A 87 -15.44 18.65 -21.73
CA ASP A 87 -16.22 19.76 -22.29
C ASP A 87 -16.35 20.92 -21.27
N ARG A 88 -17.54 21.16 -20.75
CA ARG A 88 -17.80 22.22 -19.75
C ARG A 88 -17.80 21.70 -18.30
N LYS A 89 -17.75 20.37 -18.08
CA LYS A 89 -17.83 19.74 -16.75
C LYS A 89 -16.45 19.67 -16.12
N LYS A 90 -16.28 20.28 -14.95
CA LYS A 90 -15.06 20.12 -14.16
C LYS A 90 -15.02 18.75 -13.50
N LEU A 91 -13.94 18.02 -13.71
CA LEU A 91 -13.70 16.71 -13.10
C LEU A 91 -13.00 16.83 -11.74
N ARG A 92 -13.25 15.85 -10.87
CA ARG A 92 -12.69 15.77 -9.51
C ARG A 92 -11.51 14.81 -9.50
N ALA A 93 -10.33 15.33 -9.15
CA ALA A 93 -9.13 14.51 -9.00
C ALA A 93 -9.33 13.45 -7.90
N GLY A 94 -8.91 12.21 -8.15
CA GLY A 94 -9.06 11.07 -7.25
C GLY A 94 -10.48 10.49 -7.18
N VAL A 95 -11.43 11.04 -7.94
CA VAL A 95 -12.82 10.55 -8.04
C VAL A 95 -13.18 10.27 -9.48
N ASP A 96 -13.11 11.29 -10.34
CA ASP A 96 -13.46 11.20 -11.74
C ASP A 96 -12.23 10.93 -12.63
N PHE A 97 -11.03 11.39 -12.19
CA PHE A 97 -9.78 11.18 -12.90
C PHE A 97 -8.56 11.12 -11.98
N SER A 98 -7.49 10.50 -12.50
CA SER A 98 -6.14 10.46 -11.94
C SER A 98 -5.11 10.47 -13.07
N MET A 99 -3.82 10.50 -12.75
CA MET A 99 -2.74 10.31 -13.72
C MET A 99 -2.13 8.93 -13.58
N ARG A 100 -1.58 8.39 -14.66
CA ARG A 100 -0.71 7.23 -14.53
C ARG A 100 0.61 7.63 -13.86
N GLU A 101 1.14 6.77 -13.00
CA GLU A 101 2.29 7.04 -12.13
C GLU A 101 3.52 7.57 -12.87
N TYR A 102 3.77 7.08 -14.08
CA TYR A 102 4.91 7.48 -14.92
C TYR A 102 4.55 8.53 -15.99
N SER A 103 3.37 9.14 -15.90
CA SER A 103 2.92 10.15 -16.86
C SER A 103 3.64 11.49 -16.65
N PRO A 104 4.00 12.21 -17.73
CA PRO A 104 4.31 13.63 -17.60
C PRO A 104 3.07 14.44 -17.22
N GLY A 105 3.25 15.71 -16.89
CA GLY A 105 2.18 16.68 -16.80
C GLY A 105 1.47 16.88 -18.14
N VAL A 106 0.31 17.51 -18.12
CA VAL A 106 -0.47 17.84 -19.33
C VAL A 106 -1.11 19.20 -19.20
N HIS A 107 -0.90 20.06 -20.22
CA HIS A 107 -1.38 21.43 -20.23
C HIS A 107 -1.97 21.77 -21.61
N GLY A 108 -3.21 22.17 -21.65
CA GLY A 108 -3.88 22.58 -22.91
C GLY A 108 -5.32 22.14 -23.00
N GLU A 109 -5.84 22.29 -24.20
CA GLU A 109 -7.17 21.85 -24.59
C GLU A 109 -7.06 20.96 -25.83
N PHE A 110 -7.63 19.77 -25.75
CA PHE A 110 -7.40 18.69 -26.69
C PHE A 110 -8.73 18.15 -27.22
N PRO A 111 -8.86 17.87 -28.51
CA PRO A 111 -9.92 17.00 -29.02
C PRO A 111 -9.81 15.60 -28.39
N VAL A 112 -10.91 14.88 -28.32
CA VAL A 112 -10.92 13.48 -27.87
C VAL A 112 -11.25 12.58 -29.05
N TYR A 113 -10.37 11.61 -29.30
CA TYR A 113 -10.64 10.51 -30.22
C TYR A 113 -11.08 9.29 -29.41
N HIS A 114 -12.33 8.86 -29.57
CA HIS A 114 -12.86 7.66 -28.94
C HIS A 114 -12.60 6.44 -29.83
N VAL A 115 -11.85 5.45 -29.29
CA VAL A 115 -11.57 4.21 -30.02
C VAL A 115 -12.85 3.38 -30.13
N ASP A 116 -13.24 3.01 -31.37
CA ASP A 116 -14.30 2.04 -31.59
C ASP A 116 -13.80 0.64 -31.25
N THR A 117 -14.11 0.18 -30.05
CA THR A 117 -13.67 -1.14 -29.55
C THR A 117 -14.48 -2.29 -30.14
N LEU A 118 -15.68 -2.03 -30.69
CA LEU A 118 -16.54 -3.04 -31.29
C LEU A 118 -16.10 -3.38 -32.72
N ASN A 119 -15.67 -2.36 -33.49
CA ASN A 119 -15.20 -2.53 -34.85
C ASN A 119 -13.75 -2.05 -34.98
N TYR A 120 -12.89 -2.56 -34.07
CA TYR A 120 -11.51 -2.11 -33.98
C TYR A 120 -10.69 -2.52 -35.19
N ASP A 121 -10.10 -1.54 -35.83
CA ASP A 121 -9.12 -1.65 -36.89
C ASP A 121 -7.97 -0.70 -36.64
N ALA A 122 -6.77 -1.21 -36.44
CA ALA A 122 -5.60 -0.40 -36.09
C ALA A 122 -5.18 0.52 -37.25
N GLU A 123 -5.24 0.06 -38.51
CA GLU A 123 -4.86 0.86 -39.68
C GLU A 123 -5.83 2.04 -39.84
N ARG A 124 -7.12 1.80 -39.69
CA ARG A 124 -8.15 2.82 -39.70
C ARG A 124 -7.94 3.81 -38.57
N MET A 125 -7.69 3.35 -37.34
CA MET A 125 -7.43 4.24 -36.19
C MET A 125 -6.24 5.17 -36.48
N PHE A 126 -5.10 4.64 -36.95
CA PHE A 126 -3.94 5.46 -37.27
C PHE A 126 -4.18 6.41 -38.44
N ALA A 127 -4.97 6.00 -39.47
CA ALA A 127 -5.39 6.87 -40.57
C ALA A 127 -6.29 8.02 -40.10
N ASP A 128 -7.21 7.75 -39.17
CA ASP A 128 -8.06 8.77 -38.56
C ASP A 128 -7.23 9.75 -37.73
N LEU A 129 -6.30 9.27 -36.90
CA LEU A 129 -5.43 10.11 -36.07
C LEU A 129 -4.49 11.03 -36.90
N ALA A 130 -4.25 10.70 -38.17
CA ALA A 130 -3.49 11.55 -39.10
C ALA A 130 -4.30 12.71 -39.69
N LYS A 131 -5.64 12.73 -39.50
CA LYS A 131 -6.51 13.81 -40.01
C LYS A 131 -6.35 15.09 -39.19
N PRO A 132 -6.51 16.28 -39.77
CA PRO A 132 -6.36 17.57 -39.08
C PRO A 132 -7.27 17.75 -37.87
N GLU A 133 -8.49 17.22 -37.90
CA GLU A 133 -9.44 17.31 -36.79
C GLU A 133 -9.00 16.58 -35.53
N TYR A 134 -8.15 15.55 -35.68
CA TYR A 134 -7.56 14.78 -34.56
C TYR A 134 -6.11 15.14 -34.28
N ALA A 135 -5.59 16.16 -34.94
CA ALA A 135 -4.25 16.64 -34.64
C ALA A 135 -4.16 17.01 -33.15
N ASN A 136 -3.14 16.46 -32.48
CA ASN A 136 -2.91 16.70 -31.05
C ASN A 136 -4.09 16.28 -30.15
N CYS A 137 -4.84 15.23 -30.49
CA CYS A 137 -5.94 14.73 -29.67
C CYS A 137 -5.46 13.88 -28.48
N LEU A 138 -6.32 13.68 -27.48
CA LEU A 138 -6.21 12.61 -26.50
C LEU A 138 -7.00 11.39 -27.00
N VAL A 139 -6.36 10.21 -27.05
CA VAL A 139 -7.00 8.96 -27.49
C VAL A 139 -7.62 8.27 -26.28
N ALA A 140 -8.94 8.16 -26.26
CA ALA A 140 -9.71 7.54 -25.17
C ALA A 140 -10.07 6.09 -25.50
N CYS A 141 -9.76 5.17 -24.57
CA CYS A 141 -10.05 3.74 -24.71
C CYS A 141 -10.17 3.06 -23.35
N GLU A 142 -10.90 1.96 -23.30
CA GLU A 142 -10.98 1.08 -22.12
C GLU A 142 -9.63 0.40 -21.87
N PHE A 143 -9.21 0.33 -20.60
CA PHE A 143 -7.87 -0.12 -20.24
C PHE A 143 -7.59 -1.57 -20.67
N TRP A 144 -8.50 -2.49 -20.39
CA TRP A 144 -8.29 -3.91 -20.72
C TRP A 144 -8.24 -4.14 -22.23
N PHE A 145 -8.97 -3.32 -23.00
CA PHE A 145 -8.85 -3.33 -24.45
C PHE A 145 -7.45 -2.88 -24.90
N THR A 146 -6.92 -1.80 -24.30
CA THR A 146 -5.57 -1.32 -24.62
C THR A 146 -4.49 -2.36 -24.26
N TYR A 147 -4.67 -3.09 -23.15
CA TYR A 147 -3.78 -4.17 -22.75
C TYR A 147 -3.79 -5.33 -23.75
N LYS A 148 -4.96 -5.72 -24.22
CA LYS A 148 -5.11 -6.72 -25.27
C LYS A 148 -4.43 -6.31 -26.58
N HIS A 149 -4.50 -5.04 -26.95
CA HIS A 149 -3.92 -4.44 -28.16
C HIS A 149 -2.63 -3.63 -27.88
N ARG A 150 -1.84 -4.04 -26.89
CA ARG A 150 -0.69 -3.29 -26.36
C ARG A 150 0.36 -2.85 -27.40
N LYS A 151 0.50 -3.57 -28.53
CA LYS A 151 1.42 -3.22 -29.61
C LYS A 151 1.01 -1.88 -30.25
N ASP A 152 -0.27 -1.70 -30.54
CA ASP A 152 -0.79 -0.49 -31.18
C ASP A 152 -0.77 0.68 -30.21
N PHE A 153 -1.23 0.46 -28.97
CA PHE A 153 -1.28 1.50 -27.95
C PHE A 153 0.11 1.91 -27.44
N SER A 154 1.13 1.05 -27.51
CA SER A 154 2.51 1.45 -27.20
C SER A 154 3.08 2.45 -28.19
N ARG A 155 2.66 2.42 -29.46
CA ARG A 155 3.04 3.42 -30.47
C ARG A 155 2.44 4.78 -30.17
N LEU A 156 1.20 4.83 -29.64
CA LEU A 156 0.54 6.07 -29.24
C LEU A 156 1.23 6.77 -28.06
N GLN A 157 1.99 6.03 -27.24
CA GLN A 157 2.70 6.57 -26.09
C GLN A 157 4.05 7.23 -26.44
N LYS A 158 4.63 6.87 -27.58
CA LYS A 158 5.97 7.32 -27.97
C LYS A 158 5.93 8.64 -28.74
N ALA A 159 6.88 9.52 -28.46
CA ALA A 159 7.07 10.74 -29.23
C ALA A 159 7.42 10.43 -30.69
N GLY A 160 6.82 11.16 -31.64
CA GLY A 160 7.13 11.07 -33.06
C GLY A 160 6.47 9.88 -33.79
N GLU A 161 5.90 8.88 -33.13
CA GLU A 161 5.25 7.75 -33.79
C GLU A 161 3.79 8.02 -34.19
N CYS A 162 3.09 8.92 -33.49
CA CYS A 162 1.73 9.31 -33.80
C CYS A 162 1.48 10.76 -33.37
N PRO A 163 0.61 11.54 -34.08
CA PRO A 163 0.38 12.96 -33.79
C PRO A 163 -0.48 13.21 -32.54
N ASN A 164 -1.00 12.20 -31.85
CA ASN A 164 -1.81 12.36 -30.64
C ASN A 164 -1.00 13.00 -29.49
N ALA A 165 -1.68 13.80 -28.64
CA ALA A 165 -1.09 14.45 -27.48
C ALA A 165 -0.85 13.49 -26.31
N GLY A 166 -1.67 12.46 -26.17
CA GLY A 166 -1.62 11.51 -25.06
C GLY A 166 -2.77 10.52 -25.09
N LEU A 167 -2.99 9.85 -23.96
CA LEU A 167 -3.97 8.79 -23.81
C LEU A 167 -4.90 9.05 -22.63
N ILE A 168 -6.15 8.63 -22.77
CA ILE A 168 -7.11 8.49 -21.68
C ILE A 168 -7.48 7.03 -21.59
N TYR A 169 -7.20 6.40 -20.44
CA TYR A 169 -7.65 5.07 -20.14
C TYR A 169 -8.88 5.13 -19.24
N THR A 170 -9.98 4.49 -19.66
CA THR A 170 -11.13 4.38 -18.80
C THR A 170 -11.00 3.20 -17.85
N TRP A 171 -11.39 3.44 -16.60
CA TRP A 171 -11.40 2.48 -15.52
C TRP A 171 -12.62 2.70 -14.63
N GLU A 172 -13.15 1.64 -14.05
CA GLU A 172 -14.32 1.69 -13.16
C GLU A 172 -14.17 2.65 -11.97
N ALA A 173 -15.30 3.19 -11.51
CA ALA A 173 -15.35 4.04 -10.32
C ALA A 173 -15.35 3.18 -9.03
N PRO A 174 -14.78 3.71 -7.91
CA PRO A 174 -14.00 4.94 -7.81
C PRO A 174 -12.63 4.79 -8.47
N ILE A 175 -12.12 5.89 -9.05
CA ILE A 175 -10.82 5.85 -9.71
C ILE A 175 -9.71 5.51 -8.70
N LYS A 176 -8.95 4.49 -8.99
CA LYS A 176 -7.81 4.06 -8.18
C LYS A 176 -6.52 4.73 -8.65
N PHE A 177 -5.62 5.02 -7.72
CA PHE A 177 -4.25 5.36 -8.04
C PHE A 177 -3.39 4.13 -7.70
N PHE A 178 -2.95 3.42 -8.72
CA PHE A 178 -2.45 2.06 -8.54
C PHE A 178 -1.13 1.96 -7.79
N LYS A 179 -0.21 2.91 -7.95
CA LYS A 179 1.10 2.91 -7.29
C LYS A 179 1.64 4.34 -7.18
N ALA A 180 2.42 4.59 -6.14
CA ALA A 180 3.23 5.80 -6.03
C ALA A 180 4.56 5.66 -6.81
N TYR A 181 4.54 4.95 -7.94
CA TYR A 181 5.73 4.51 -8.66
C TYR A 181 5.87 5.26 -9.99
N GLY A 182 7.08 5.57 -10.36
CA GLY A 182 7.39 6.23 -11.63
C GLY A 182 8.86 6.54 -11.69
N GLU A 183 9.73 5.51 -11.83
CA GLU A 183 11.18 5.67 -11.92
C GLU A 183 11.63 6.51 -13.12
N LYS A 184 10.77 6.64 -14.11
CA LYS A 184 10.98 7.47 -15.30
C LYS A 184 9.64 7.98 -15.82
N VAL A 185 9.68 9.12 -16.46
CA VAL A 185 8.52 9.71 -17.10
C VAL A 185 8.48 9.29 -18.57
N VAL A 186 7.32 8.89 -19.06
CA VAL A 186 7.10 8.56 -20.48
C VAL A 186 6.90 9.84 -21.32
N ASP A 187 6.92 9.70 -22.65
CA ASP A 187 6.91 10.85 -23.54
C ASP A 187 5.57 11.62 -23.56
N LYS A 188 4.45 10.91 -23.43
CA LYS A 188 3.11 11.47 -23.54
C LYS A 188 2.26 11.17 -22.31
N PRO A 189 1.37 12.10 -21.90
CA PRO A 189 0.49 11.92 -20.76
C PRO A 189 -0.45 10.73 -20.92
N ILE A 190 -0.67 10.03 -19.81
CA ILE A 190 -1.65 8.97 -19.67
C ILE A 190 -2.54 9.31 -18.48
N ILE A 191 -3.82 9.44 -18.73
CA ILE A 191 -4.83 9.89 -17.77
C ILE A 191 -5.79 8.73 -17.51
N TRP A 192 -6.04 8.42 -16.26
CA TRP A 192 -7.14 7.55 -15.85
C TRP A 192 -8.41 8.36 -15.68
N VAL A 193 -9.51 7.92 -16.27
CA VAL A 193 -10.81 8.59 -16.17
C VAL A 193 -11.90 7.55 -15.99
N THR A 194 -12.94 7.85 -15.19
CA THR A 194 -14.10 6.96 -15.11
C THR A 194 -14.90 7.02 -16.42
N PRO A 195 -15.54 5.91 -16.85
CA PRO A 195 -16.32 5.88 -18.10
C PRO A 195 -17.33 7.02 -18.18
N GLU A 196 -18.08 7.28 -17.09
CA GLU A 196 -19.13 8.29 -17.02
C GLU A 196 -18.60 9.73 -17.15
N ALA A 197 -17.31 9.92 -16.87
CA ALA A 197 -16.69 11.25 -16.95
C ALA A 197 -16.18 11.58 -18.35
N ILE A 198 -16.05 10.60 -19.26
CA ILE A 198 -15.48 10.79 -20.59
C ILE A 198 -16.42 10.35 -21.73
N GLU A 199 -17.50 9.63 -21.45
CA GLU A 199 -18.44 9.17 -22.47
C GLU A 199 -19.01 10.32 -23.29
N GLY A 200 -18.84 10.26 -24.62
CA GLY A 200 -19.32 11.27 -25.58
C GLY A 200 -18.64 12.64 -25.52
N VAL A 201 -17.63 12.80 -24.68
CA VAL A 201 -16.86 14.05 -24.52
C VAL A 201 -16.06 14.35 -25.79
N GLN A 202 -16.19 15.57 -26.30
CA GLN A 202 -15.51 16.02 -27.53
C GLN A 202 -14.17 16.69 -27.25
N ARG A 203 -14.04 17.35 -26.11
CA ARG A 203 -12.82 18.10 -25.73
C ARG A 203 -12.48 17.93 -24.27
N VAL A 204 -11.20 17.81 -24.00
CA VAL A 204 -10.65 17.81 -22.64
C VAL A 204 -9.72 19.00 -22.50
N LYS A 205 -9.96 19.83 -21.48
CA LYS A 205 -9.00 20.83 -21.01
C LYS A 205 -8.32 20.30 -19.76
N ALA A 206 -6.99 20.24 -19.78
CA ALA A 206 -6.18 19.75 -18.65
C ALA A 206 -5.12 20.78 -18.25
N ASP A 207 -4.88 20.92 -16.96
CA ASP A 207 -3.79 21.71 -16.36
C ASP A 207 -3.26 20.91 -15.16
N VAL A 208 -2.35 19.98 -15.47
CA VAL A 208 -1.79 19.01 -14.51
C VAL A 208 -0.27 19.10 -14.52
N ASP A 209 0.31 19.41 -13.36
CA ASP A 209 1.74 19.41 -13.16
C ASP A 209 2.20 18.03 -12.65
N ASN A 210 3.32 17.55 -13.15
CA ASN A 210 4.10 16.51 -12.48
C ASN A 210 5.39 17.08 -11.90
N LYS A 211 5.97 16.37 -10.95
CA LYS A 211 7.30 16.62 -10.42
C LYS A 211 8.03 15.30 -10.25
N PHE A 212 9.08 15.11 -11.04
CA PHE A 212 9.96 13.97 -10.89
C PHE A 212 10.99 14.27 -9.77
N LEU A 213 11.06 13.41 -8.77
CA LEU A 213 12.01 13.47 -7.67
C LEU A 213 13.07 12.41 -7.93
N LYS A 214 14.25 12.84 -8.31
CA LYS A 214 15.41 11.97 -8.51
C LYS A 214 16.17 11.80 -7.20
N ASP A 215 16.68 10.59 -6.95
CA ASP A 215 17.47 10.26 -5.76
C ASP A 215 16.77 10.70 -4.44
N TYR A 216 15.44 10.56 -4.37
CA TYR A 216 14.71 10.92 -3.14
C TYR A 216 15.14 10.01 -2.00
N GLU A 217 15.66 10.61 -0.93
CA GLU A 217 16.09 9.88 0.26
C GLU A 217 14.92 9.54 1.15
N CYS A 218 14.77 8.25 1.45
CA CYS A 218 13.82 7.71 2.42
C CYS A 218 14.53 6.65 3.28
N PHE A 219 13.82 6.04 4.23
CA PHE A 219 14.44 5.09 5.13
C PHE A 219 13.42 4.08 5.67
N ASN A 220 13.87 2.87 5.92
CA ASN A 220 13.14 1.89 6.72
C ASN A 220 13.34 2.23 8.21
N VAL A 221 12.32 2.03 9.03
CA VAL A 221 12.38 2.20 10.49
C VAL A 221 12.42 0.82 11.13
N ILE A 222 13.50 0.49 11.82
CA ILE A 222 13.75 -0.84 12.37
C ILE A 222 13.88 -0.72 13.87
N ALA A 223 12.96 -1.39 14.60
CA ALA A 223 12.99 -1.45 16.05
C ALA A 223 13.37 -2.87 16.51
N LYS A 224 14.17 -2.97 17.56
CA LYS A 224 14.57 -4.22 18.15
C LYS A 224 14.05 -4.34 19.60
N VAL A 225 13.49 -5.51 19.92
CA VAL A 225 13.27 -5.97 21.30
C VAL A 225 14.17 -7.17 21.51
N ALA A 226 15.12 -7.03 22.41
CA ALA A 226 16.07 -8.10 22.74
C ALA A 226 15.36 -9.24 23.51
N GLY A 227 15.56 -10.45 23.06
CA GLY A 227 15.10 -11.67 23.70
C GLY A 227 16.06 -12.18 24.76
N GLU A 228 15.82 -13.40 25.26
CA GLU A 228 16.75 -14.14 26.08
C GLU A 228 17.86 -14.78 25.24
N ARG A 229 17.55 -15.09 23.96
CA ARG A 229 18.45 -15.70 22.97
C ARG A 229 18.61 -14.80 21.77
N HIS A 230 19.85 -14.72 21.23
CA HIS A 230 20.26 -13.83 20.16
C HIS A 230 20.77 -14.58 18.90
N ASP A 231 20.63 -15.90 18.87
CA ASP A 231 21.08 -16.76 17.76
C ASP A 231 20.08 -16.82 16.62
N SER A 232 18.84 -16.43 16.88
CA SER A 232 17.78 -16.30 15.88
C SER A 232 16.75 -15.27 16.31
N CYS A 233 15.84 -14.90 15.41
CA CYS A 233 14.85 -13.86 15.67
C CYS A 233 13.51 -14.10 14.95
N TYR A 234 12.46 -13.43 15.43
CA TYR A 234 11.23 -13.19 14.70
C TYR A 234 11.27 -11.79 14.09
N VAL A 235 10.69 -11.65 12.90
CA VAL A 235 10.60 -10.36 12.18
C VAL A 235 9.14 -10.04 11.89
N PHE A 236 8.74 -8.81 12.20
CA PHE A 236 7.42 -8.25 11.89
C PHE A 236 7.57 -7.09 10.94
N THR A 237 6.86 -7.13 9.82
CA THR A 237 6.95 -6.10 8.79
C THR A 237 5.59 -5.50 8.47
N ALA A 238 5.59 -4.22 8.13
CA ALA A 238 4.47 -3.49 7.54
C ALA A 238 5.03 -2.27 6.82
N HIS A 239 4.39 -1.80 5.75
CA HIS A 239 4.84 -0.55 5.13
C HIS A 239 4.14 0.66 5.71
N TYR A 240 4.83 1.79 5.75
CA TYR A 240 4.31 3.03 6.28
C TYR A 240 4.14 4.15 5.26
N ASP A 241 4.74 4.02 4.07
CA ASP A 241 4.47 4.93 2.96
C ASP A 241 3.08 4.68 2.37
N HIS A 242 2.62 5.57 1.51
CA HIS A 242 1.41 5.38 0.72
C HIS A 242 1.40 6.35 -0.48
N LEU A 243 0.31 6.38 -1.23
CA LEU A 243 0.17 6.99 -2.56
C LEU A 243 0.34 8.53 -2.59
N GLY A 244 0.30 9.21 -1.44
CA GLY A 244 0.56 10.64 -1.35
C GLY A 244 -0.59 11.53 -1.82
N ASN A 245 -0.26 12.56 -2.63
CA ASN A 245 -1.18 13.61 -3.01
C ASN A 245 -1.53 13.60 -4.50
N LEU A 246 -2.77 13.95 -4.81
CA LEU A 246 -3.18 14.45 -6.12
C LEU A 246 -3.53 15.94 -6.04
N GLY A 247 -2.66 16.77 -6.59
CA GLY A 247 -2.76 18.22 -6.46
C GLY A 247 -2.54 18.70 -5.01
N LYS A 248 -3.05 19.90 -4.73
CA LYS A 248 -2.81 20.56 -3.42
C LYS A 248 -3.75 20.12 -2.31
N LYS A 249 -4.93 19.58 -2.65
CA LYS A 249 -6.04 19.38 -1.71
C LYS A 249 -6.42 17.92 -1.50
N VAL A 250 -6.17 17.06 -2.46
CA VAL A 250 -6.53 15.65 -2.40
C VAL A 250 -5.33 14.85 -1.93
N PHE A 251 -5.53 13.92 -1.00
CA PHE A 251 -4.50 12.98 -0.57
C PHE A 251 -5.15 11.62 -0.25
N TYR A 252 -4.40 10.57 -0.45
CA TYR A 252 -4.76 9.22 -0.07
C TYR A 252 -4.40 9.00 1.39
N ALA A 253 -5.39 8.87 2.27
CA ALA A 253 -5.12 8.76 3.71
C ALA A 253 -4.48 7.41 4.06
N GLY A 254 -4.80 6.34 3.31
CA GLY A 254 -4.20 5.02 3.47
C GLY A 254 -4.40 4.48 4.89
N THR A 255 -5.65 4.43 5.33
CA THR A 255 -5.94 4.09 6.73
C THR A 255 -5.92 2.59 6.96
N ASN A 256 -6.56 1.84 6.05
CA ASN A 256 -6.40 0.40 5.99
C ASN A 256 -5.04 0.05 5.37
N ASP A 257 -4.69 0.69 4.27
CA ASP A 257 -3.47 0.49 3.50
C ASP A 257 -2.44 1.62 3.77
N ASN A 258 -1.37 1.40 4.55
CA ASN A 258 -1.22 0.35 5.53
C ASN A 258 -0.92 0.97 6.90
N ALA A 259 -1.69 2.02 7.27
CA ALA A 259 -1.59 2.53 8.64
C ALA A 259 -2.05 1.46 9.64
N SER A 260 -2.93 0.52 9.24
CA SER A 260 -3.42 -0.55 10.07
C SER A 260 -2.31 -1.55 10.44
N GLY A 261 -1.61 -2.13 9.48
CA GLY A 261 -0.49 -3.04 9.72
C GLY A 261 0.68 -2.35 10.43
N THR A 262 1.01 -1.11 10.01
CA THR A 262 2.04 -0.32 10.68
C THR A 262 1.73 -0.09 12.16
N ALA A 263 0.48 0.24 12.50
CA ALA A 263 0.09 0.40 13.91
C ALA A 263 0.14 -0.93 14.67
N ALA A 264 -0.17 -2.05 14.02
CA ALA A 264 -0.11 -3.38 14.64
C ALA A 264 1.32 -3.75 15.03
N ILE A 265 2.31 -3.54 14.16
CA ILE A 265 3.71 -3.86 14.51
C ILE A 265 4.25 -2.97 15.64
N VAL A 266 3.83 -1.68 15.71
CA VAL A 266 4.20 -0.79 16.84
C VAL A 266 3.57 -1.26 18.15
N THR A 267 2.31 -1.71 18.13
CA THR A 267 1.65 -2.20 19.34
C THR A 267 2.18 -3.56 19.78
N LEU A 268 2.56 -4.44 18.85
CA LEU A 268 3.29 -5.68 19.15
C LEU A 268 4.65 -5.38 19.79
N ALA A 269 5.41 -4.43 19.25
CA ALA A 269 6.67 -4.00 19.84
C ALA A 269 6.49 -3.48 21.27
N ALA A 270 5.46 -2.66 21.51
CA ALA A 270 5.13 -2.15 22.85
C ALA A 270 4.72 -3.25 23.85
N TYR A 271 4.09 -4.31 23.36
CA TYR A 271 3.78 -5.47 24.18
C TYR A 271 5.06 -6.24 24.56
N TYR A 272 5.88 -6.60 23.58
CA TYR A 272 7.09 -7.41 23.82
C TYR A 272 8.21 -6.64 24.52
N ALA A 273 8.26 -5.32 24.41
CA ALA A 273 9.15 -4.49 25.25
C ALA A 273 8.86 -4.63 26.75
N LYS A 274 7.60 -4.96 27.12
CA LYS A 274 7.18 -5.22 28.52
C LYS A 274 7.16 -6.70 28.90
N HIS A 275 7.07 -7.59 27.91
CA HIS A 275 6.98 -9.03 28.05
C HIS A 275 8.10 -9.65 27.21
N ARG A 276 9.30 -9.67 27.80
CA ARG A 276 10.53 -10.05 27.09
C ARG A 276 10.37 -11.41 26.41
N PRO A 277 10.61 -11.47 25.08
CA PRO A 277 10.44 -12.71 24.31
C PRO A 277 11.63 -13.66 24.52
N HIS A 278 11.47 -14.92 24.12
CA HIS A 278 12.55 -15.90 24.17
C HIS A 278 13.65 -15.61 23.13
N TYR A 279 13.28 -15.22 21.91
CA TYR A 279 14.21 -14.83 20.84
C TYR A 279 14.13 -13.32 20.56
N ASP A 280 15.18 -12.74 19.99
CA ASP A 280 15.16 -11.37 19.52
C ASP A 280 13.97 -11.13 18.57
N MET A 281 13.36 -9.96 18.65
CA MET A 281 12.29 -9.54 17.77
C MET A 281 12.64 -8.24 17.05
N TYR A 282 12.43 -8.21 15.75
CA TYR A 282 12.60 -7.02 14.93
C TYR A 282 11.26 -6.60 14.33
N PHE A 283 10.97 -5.30 14.45
CA PHE A 283 9.77 -4.68 13.93
C PHE A 283 10.21 -3.65 12.88
N ILE A 284 9.90 -3.93 11.61
CA ILE A 284 10.40 -3.16 10.47
C ILE A 284 9.22 -2.47 9.79
N ALA A 285 9.16 -1.14 9.89
CA ALA A 285 8.26 -0.35 9.08
C ALA A 285 8.99 0.05 7.80
N PHE A 286 8.57 -0.52 6.67
CA PHE A 286 9.17 -0.26 5.37
C PHE A 286 8.63 1.02 4.74
N SER A 287 9.50 1.73 4.01
CA SER A 287 9.12 2.75 3.04
C SER A 287 9.28 2.20 1.63
N GLY A 288 8.55 2.76 0.68
CA GLY A 288 8.71 2.39 -0.72
C GLY A 288 8.04 1.08 -1.12
N GLU A 289 7.08 0.58 -0.35
CA GLU A 289 6.25 -0.55 -0.74
C GLU A 289 5.40 -0.18 -1.95
N ASP A 290 4.57 0.87 -1.83
CA ASP A 290 3.75 1.44 -2.90
C ASP A 290 4.58 1.96 -4.10
N ALA A 291 5.89 2.15 -3.90
CA ALA A 291 6.87 2.41 -4.95
C ALA A 291 7.54 1.13 -5.47
N ASN A 292 6.85 0.01 -5.48
CA ASN A 292 7.30 -1.29 -5.99
C ASN A 292 8.32 -2.01 -5.07
N LEU A 293 7.96 -2.14 -3.79
CA LEU A 293 8.70 -2.88 -2.76
C LEU A 293 10.15 -2.40 -2.55
N ARG A 294 10.40 -1.10 -2.71
CA ARG A 294 11.78 -0.57 -2.70
C ARG A 294 12.50 -0.76 -1.38
N GLY A 295 11.80 -0.52 -0.27
CA GLY A 295 12.39 -0.63 1.07
C GLY A 295 12.72 -2.06 1.46
N SER A 296 11.82 -2.99 1.21
CA SER A 296 12.03 -4.40 1.52
C SER A 296 13.04 -5.07 0.60
N ASN A 297 13.06 -4.71 -0.71
CA ASN A 297 14.13 -5.13 -1.61
C ASN A 297 15.50 -4.61 -1.16
N TYR A 298 15.60 -3.32 -0.78
CA TYR A 298 16.84 -2.77 -0.24
C TYR A 298 17.28 -3.48 1.04
N TYR A 299 16.33 -3.81 1.93
CA TYR A 299 16.63 -4.51 3.17
C TYR A 299 17.20 -5.91 2.93
N VAL A 300 16.63 -6.71 2.02
CA VAL A 300 17.13 -8.07 1.77
C VAL A 300 18.49 -8.09 1.06
N GLU A 301 18.86 -7.00 0.39
CA GLU A 301 20.20 -6.79 -0.19
C GLU A 301 21.19 -6.27 0.85
N HIS A 302 20.73 -5.54 1.88
CA HIS A 302 21.55 -4.93 2.94
C HIS A 302 20.95 -5.25 4.33
N PRO A 303 20.82 -6.54 4.71
CA PRO A 303 20.10 -6.91 5.89
C PRO A 303 20.86 -6.53 7.17
N ILE A 304 20.15 -5.90 8.12
CA ILE A 304 20.69 -5.61 9.46
C ILE A 304 20.80 -6.91 10.28
N VAL A 305 19.88 -7.83 10.05
CA VAL A 305 19.91 -9.17 10.62
C VAL A 305 20.15 -10.18 9.50
N PRO A 306 21.11 -11.09 9.63
CA PRO A 306 21.33 -12.15 8.65
C PRO A 306 20.01 -12.91 8.34
N LEU A 307 19.63 -13.01 7.07
CA LEU A 307 18.34 -13.59 6.68
C LEU A 307 18.15 -15.03 7.19
N ASN A 308 19.22 -15.79 7.28
CA ASN A 308 19.22 -17.18 7.81
C ASN A 308 19.04 -17.28 9.33
N GLN A 309 19.08 -16.17 10.07
CA GLN A 309 18.73 -16.11 11.49
C GLN A 309 17.23 -15.83 11.72
N ILE A 310 16.48 -15.51 10.68
CA ILE A 310 15.05 -15.27 10.78
C ILE A 310 14.32 -16.60 10.88
N LYS A 311 13.80 -16.91 12.07
CA LYS A 311 12.98 -18.10 12.31
C LYS A 311 11.65 -18.04 11.55
N TYR A 312 11.00 -16.88 11.59
CA TYR A 312 9.75 -16.62 10.92
C TYR A 312 9.51 -15.12 10.75
N LEU A 313 9.00 -14.73 9.60
CA LEU A 313 8.62 -13.35 9.31
C LEU A 313 7.11 -13.25 9.16
N PHE A 314 6.52 -12.23 9.79
CA PHE A 314 5.11 -11.86 9.69
C PHE A 314 5.00 -10.52 8.99
N ASN A 315 4.50 -10.50 7.76
CA ASN A 315 4.13 -9.26 7.08
C ASN A 315 2.67 -8.98 7.37
N ILE A 316 2.36 -7.78 7.88
CA ILE A 316 1.01 -7.39 8.27
C ILE A 316 0.60 -6.21 7.43
N ASP A 317 -0.38 -6.43 6.56
CA ASP A 317 -0.85 -5.42 5.64
C ASP A 317 -2.38 -5.47 5.51
N MET A 318 -3.01 -4.29 5.55
CA MET A 318 -4.46 -4.13 5.38
C MET A 318 -5.32 -4.98 6.35
N ILE A 319 -5.01 -4.95 7.64
CA ILE A 319 -5.82 -5.61 8.69
C ILE A 319 -6.88 -4.69 9.32
N GLY A 320 -7.10 -3.52 8.76
CA GLY A 320 -8.13 -2.55 9.17
C GLY A 320 -9.50 -2.87 8.61
N ASP A 321 -9.93 -4.12 8.65
CA ASP A 321 -11.19 -4.60 8.08
C ASP A 321 -11.95 -5.52 9.06
N ASN A 322 -13.13 -6.00 8.66
CA ASN A 322 -14.03 -6.81 9.48
C ASN A 322 -14.32 -8.20 8.90
N ASN A 323 -13.56 -8.65 7.91
CA ASN A 323 -13.72 -10.00 7.38
C ASN A 323 -13.38 -11.05 8.47
N PRO A 324 -14.28 -11.99 8.77
CA PRO A 324 -14.02 -13.06 9.74
C PRO A 324 -13.04 -14.14 9.21
N VAL A 325 -12.61 -14.04 7.96
CA VAL A 325 -11.63 -14.94 7.34
C VAL A 325 -10.30 -14.19 7.21
N GLN A 326 -9.23 -14.78 7.73
CA GLN A 326 -7.87 -14.24 7.55
C GLN A 326 -7.26 -14.81 6.27
N TYR A 327 -6.84 -13.94 5.37
CA TYR A 327 -6.09 -14.30 4.18
C TYR A 327 -4.60 -14.36 4.51
N CYS A 328 -3.93 -15.38 3.96
CA CYS A 328 -2.52 -15.65 4.20
C CYS A 328 -1.82 -16.00 2.90
N GLU A 329 -0.70 -15.36 2.59
CA GLU A 329 0.26 -15.87 1.61
C GLU A 329 1.49 -16.39 2.34
N VAL A 330 2.02 -17.52 1.92
CA VAL A 330 3.03 -18.25 2.69
C VAL A 330 4.17 -18.69 1.77
N SER A 331 5.42 -18.41 2.14
CA SER A 331 6.57 -18.96 1.42
C SER A 331 6.64 -20.48 1.60
N ASP A 332 7.34 -21.18 0.71
CA ASP A 332 7.52 -22.63 0.78
C ASP A 332 8.16 -23.03 2.13
N GLU A 333 9.14 -22.27 2.59
CA GLU A 333 9.80 -22.46 3.88
C GLU A 333 8.88 -22.16 5.07
N GLY A 334 7.89 -21.30 4.88
CA GLY A 334 6.89 -20.89 5.88
C GLY A 334 5.78 -21.91 6.13
N MET A 335 5.66 -22.96 5.30
CA MET A 335 4.55 -23.92 5.38
C MET A 335 4.45 -24.68 6.70
N GLY A 336 5.58 -24.94 7.36
CA GLY A 336 5.57 -25.53 8.71
C GLY A 336 4.88 -24.66 9.74
N GLY A 337 5.16 -23.35 9.69
CA GLY A 337 4.49 -22.35 10.53
C GLY A 337 3.03 -22.19 10.20
N TYR A 338 2.65 -22.18 8.92
CA TYR A 338 1.24 -22.08 8.52
C TYR A 338 0.38 -23.22 9.08
N LYS A 339 0.87 -24.47 9.05
CA LYS A 339 0.20 -25.61 9.70
C LYS A 339 0.00 -25.38 11.20
N LEU A 340 0.94 -24.72 11.88
CA LEU A 340 0.77 -24.36 13.28
C LEU A 340 -0.30 -23.27 13.45
N PHE A 341 -0.37 -22.27 12.55
CA PHE A 341 -1.46 -21.28 12.52
C PHE A 341 -2.83 -21.95 12.38
N GLU A 342 -2.98 -22.88 11.43
CA GLU A 342 -4.23 -23.65 11.25
C GLU A 342 -4.62 -24.40 12.55
N LYS A 343 -3.65 -25.07 13.18
CA LYS A 343 -3.88 -25.79 14.44
C LYS A 343 -4.32 -24.84 15.56
N ILE A 344 -3.61 -23.71 15.73
CA ILE A 344 -3.95 -22.71 16.76
C ILE A 344 -5.36 -22.15 16.50
N ASN A 345 -5.67 -21.81 15.25
CA ASN A 345 -7.00 -21.28 14.92
C ASN A 345 -8.11 -22.31 15.11
N ALA A 346 -7.86 -23.59 14.82
CA ALA A 346 -8.81 -24.66 15.08
C ALA A 346 -9.07 -24.86 16.61
N GLU A 347 -8.05 -24.66 17.45
CA GLU A 347 -8.14 -24.76 18.91
C GLU A 347 -8.79 -23.53 19.56
N LYS A 348 -8.44 -22.33 19.10
CA LYS A 348 -8.76 -21.06 19.79
C LYS A 348 -9.80 -20.18 19.06
N HIS A 349 -10.11 -20.48 17.81
CA HIS A 349 -11.14 -19.80 17.01
C HIS A 349 -10.96 -18.26 16.90
N HIS A 350 -9.71 -17.81 16.70
CA HIS A 350 -9.42 -16.37 16.49
C HIS A 350 -10.12 -15.83 15.25
N PHE A 351 -10.15 -16.64 14.18
CA PHE A 351 -10.87 -16.37 12.94
C PHE A 351 -11.84 -17.52 12.62
N LYS A 352 -12.89 -17.22 11.86
CA LYS A 352 -13.80 -18.25 11.35
C LYS A 352 -13.06 -19.27 10.47
N ALA A 353 -12.10 -18.81 9.67
CA ALA A 353 -11.25 -19.64 8.84
C ALA A 353 -9.95 -18.88 8.51
N LEU A 354 -8.89 -19.65 8.17
CA LEU A 354 -7.73 -19.15 7.48
C LEU A 354 -7.83 -19.57 6.03
N TYR A 355 -7.55 -18.65 5.10
CA TYR A 355 -7.50 -18.93 3.67
C TYR A 355 -6.08 -18.70 3.16
N ARG A 356 -5.51 -19.71 2.52
CA ARG A 356 -4.18 -19.61 1.91
C ARG A 356 -4.29 -19.25 0.43
N GLY A 357 -3.83 -18.06 0.07
CA GLY A 357 -3.62 -17.64 -1.31
C GLY A 357 -2.29 -18.13 -1.90
N ASP A 358 -2.10 -17.85 -3.18
CA ASP A 358 -0.82 -18.06 -3.85
C ASP A 358 0.15 -16.94 -3.49
N LEU A 359 1.45 -17.28 -3.37
CA LEU A 359 2.50 -16.30 -3.09
C LEU A 359 2.63 -15.32 -4.28
N ALA A 360 2.51 -14.03 -4.01
CA ALA A 360 2.57 -12.98 -5.02
C ALA A 360 3.50 -11.82 -4.63
N ALA A 361 3.98 -11.07 -5.61
CA ALA A 361 4.80 -9.86 -5.40
C ALA A 361 3.91 -8.63 -5.13
N ASN A 362 3.07 -8.72 -4.11
CA ASN A 362 2.04 -7.75 -3.76
C ASN A 362 2.27 -7.03 -2.41
N SER A 363 3.23 -7.48 -1.58
CA SER A 363 3.65 -6.80 -0.35
C SER A 363 5.07 -7.22 0.09
N ASP A 364 5.58 -6.63 1.16
CA ASP A 364 6.97 -6.70 1.63
C ASP A 364 7.49 -8.09 2.04
N HIS A 365 6.63 -9.08 2.18
CA HIS A 365 7.04 -10.48 2.42
C HIS A 365 7.74 -11.10 1.20
N TYR A 366 7.37 -10.66 -0.02
CA TYR A 366 7.84 -11.29 -1.25
C TYR A 366 9.36 -11.25 -1.45
N PRO A 367 10.08 -10.12 -1.25
CA PRO A 367 11.54 -10.11 -1.31
C PRO A 367 12.22 -11.09 -0.35
N PHE A 368 11.63 -11.34 0.82
CA PHE A 368 12.13 -12.33 1.78
C PHE A 368 11.83 -13.75 1.33
N ALA A 369 10.61 -14.01 0.84
CA ALA A 369 10.24 -15.32 0.29
C ALA A 369 11.18 -15.74 -0.85
N THR A 370 11.55 -14.82 -1.76
CA THR A 370 12.52 -15.10 -2.84
C THR A 370 13.96 -15.36 -2.34
N ARG A 371 14.24 -15.10 -1.07
CA ARG A 371 15.51 -15.40 -0.38
C ARG A 371 15.39 -16.57 0.60
N HIS A 372 14.35 -17.40 0.44
CA HIS A 372 14.09 -18.60 1.24
C HIS A 372 13.92 -18.32 2.75
N VAL A 373 13.40 -17.15 3.10
CA VAL A 373 13.04 -16.83 4.50
C VAL A 373 11.64 -17.40 4.78
N PRO A 374 11.47 -18.18 5.87
CA PRO A 374 10.13 -18.60 6.30
C PRO A 374 9.26 -17.38 6.61
N CYS A 375 8.20 -17.16 5.82
CA CYS A 375 7.35 -16.00 6.03
C CYS A 375 5.87 -16.28 5.77
N ILE A 376 5.04 -15.45 6.40
CA ILE A 376 3.61 -15.36 6.16
C ILE A 376 3.22 -13.91 6.01
N PHE A 377 2.39 -13.63 5.02
CA PHE A 377 1.69 -12.37 4.85
C PHE A 377 0.26 -12.51 5.35
N LEU A 378 -0.16 -11.59 6.21
CA LEU A 378 -1.48 -11.53 6.83
C LEU A 378 -2.21 -10.31 6.29
N GLU A 379 -3.27 -10.54 5.53
CA GLU A 379 -4.12 -9.53 4.94
C GLU A 379 -5.60 -9.85 5.21
N ASN A 380 -6.42 -8.82 5.42
CA ASN A 380 -7.85 -9.00 5.62
C ASN A 380 -8.63 -8.47 4.40
N GLU A 381 -8.70 -9.26 3.35
CA GLU A 381 -9.43 -8.95 2.11
C GLU A 381 -10.95 -9.16 2.23
N LYS A 382 -11.69 -8.52 1.30
CA LYS A 382 -13.14 -8.72 1.07
C LYS A 382 -14.05 -8.34 2.24
N GLY A 383 -13.56 -7.55 3.21
CA GLY A 383 -14.39 -6.90 4.19
C GLY A 383 -14.90 -5.54 3.69
N ASP A 384 -15.55 -4.79 4.60
CA ASP A 384 -16.17 -3.50 4.27
C ASP A 384 -15.17 -2.42 3.86
N ALA A 385 -13.93 -2.47 4.38
CA ALA A 385 -12.91 -1.46 4.10
C ALA A 385 -12.14 -1.74 2.80
N PHE A 386 -12.05 -2.99 2.36
CA PHE A 386 -11.29 -3.39 1.18
C PHE A 386 -11.75 -2.73 -0.13
N GLN A 387 -13.04 -2.42 -0.27
CA GLN A 387 -13.58 -1.71 -1.43
C GLN A 387 -12.95 -0.33 -1.65
N TYR A 388 -12.32 0.26 -0.63
CA TYR A 388 -11.67 1.58 -0.69
C TYR A 388 -10.17 1.52 -0.99
N TYR A 389 -9.63 0.30 -1.22
CA TYR A 389 -8.22 0.08 -1.55
C TYR A 389 -7.76 1.00 -2.68
N HIS A 390 -6.65 1.71 -2.46
CA HIS A 390 -6.05 2.66 -3.40
C HIS A 390 -6.98 3.79 -3.87
N THR A 391 -7.95 4.17 -3.03
CA THR A 391 -8.83 5.31 -3.27
C THR A 391 -8.68 6.39 -2.19
N ILE A 392 -9.15 7.60 -2.48
CA ILE A 392 -9.20 8.68 -1.49
C ILE A 392 -10.21 8.43 -0.36
N PHE A 393 -10.98 7.35 -0.44
CA PHE A 393 -12.01 6.95 0.52
C PHE A 393 -11.49 5.97 1.58
N ASP A 394 -10.25 5.47 1.44
CA ASP A 394 -9.58 4.73 2.53
C ASP A 394 -9.20 5.69 3.66
N THR A 395 -10.14 5.93 4.56
CA THR A 395 -10.07 6.94 5.61
C THR A 395 -10.40 6.35 6.98
N TYR A 396 -10.10 7.09 8.05
CA TYR A 396 -10.44 6.69 9.42
C TYR A 396 -11.95 6.47 9.65
N LYS A 397 -12.83 6.92 8.75
CA LYS A 397 -14.28 6.69 8.82
C LYS A 397 -14.69 5.34 8.21
N THR A 398 -13.91 4.83 7.29
CA THR A 398 -14.20 3.60 6.53
C THR A 398 -13.46 2.39 7.06
N VAL A 399 -12.32 2.58 7.77
CA VAL A 399 -11.58 1.50 8.41
C VAL A 399 -12.41 0.81 9.50
N ARG A 400 -12.17 -0.49 9.68
CA ARG A 400 -12.69 -1.33 10.76
C ARG A 400 -11.54 -1.76 11.66
N PHE A 401 -11.85 -2.24 12.85
CA PHE A 401 -10.84 -2.61 13.84
C PHE A 401 -11.03 -4.03 14.38
N ASP A 402 -11.90 -4.79 13.73
CA ASP A 402 -12.34 -6.10 14.21
C ASP A 402 -11.25 -7.16 14.08
N SER A 403 -10.40 -7.06 13.05
CA SER A 403 -9.32 -8.04 12.80
C SER A 403 -8.07 -7.82 13.66
N TYR A 404 -7.89 -6.65 14.29
CA TYR A 404 -6.68 -6.34 15.04
C TYR A 404 -6.42 -7.33 16.19
N GLU A 405 -7.38 -7.52 17.08
CA GLU A 405 -7.21 -8.41 18.25
C GLU A 405 -7.06 -9.88 17.84
N PRO A 406 -7.86 -10.43 16.91
CA PRO A 406 -7.64 -11.75 16.35
C PRO A 406 -6.24 -11.96 15.76
N VAL A 407 -5.72 -11.03 14.94
CA VAL A 407 -4.35 -11.11 14.39
C VAL A 407 -3.32 -11.10 15.51
N PHE A 408 -3.43 -10.14 16.45
CA PHE A 408 -2.51 -10.06 17.59
C PHE A 408 -2.44 -11.37 18.37
N ARG A 409 -3.61 -11.94 18.74
CA ARG A 409 -3.71 -13.17 19.50
C ARG A 409 -3.17 -14.39 18.73
N LEU A 410 -3.50 -14.50 17.44
CA LEU A 410 -3.03 -15.59 16.59
C LEU A 410 -1.50 -15.59 16.48
N VAL A 411 -0.90 -14.42 16.24
CA VAL A 411 0.55 -14.23 16.17
C VAL A 411 1.22 -14.51 17.52
N HIS A 412 0.67 -13.98 18.62
CA HIS A 412 1.17 -14.23 19.97
C HIS A 412 1.17 -15.72 20.31
N ASP A 413 0.05 -16.40 20.10
CA ASP A 413 -0.08 -17.84 20.36
C ASP A 413 0.88 -18.70 19.50
N PHE A 414 1.18 -18.22 18.28
CA PHE A 414 2.18 -18.86 17.43
C PHE A 414 3.58 -18.75 18.05
N ILE A 415 3.98 -17.56 18.47
CA ILE A 415 5.31 -17.30 19.04
C ILE A 415 5.55 -18.14 20.31
N GLU A 416 4.51 -18.32 21.12
CA GLU A 416 4.59 -19.14 22.33
C GLU A 416 4.78 -20.66 22.06
N LYS A 417 4.45 -21.11 20.81
CA LYS A 417 4.47 -22.54 20.45
C LYS A 417 5.54 -22.93 19.42
N TYR A 418 6.06 -21.96 18.62
CA TYR A 418 7.00 -22.18 17.52
C TYR A 418 8.45 -22.01 17.98
#